data_52385c935921354025037702675c1bc0
#
_entry.id   52385c935921354025037702675c1bc0
#
_cell.length_a   1.000
_cell.length_b   1.000
_cell.length_c   1.000
_cell.angle_alpha   90.00
_cell.angle_beta   90.00
_cell.angle_gamma   90.00
#
_symmetry.space_group_name_H-M   'P 1'
#
loop_
_entity.id
_entity.type
_entity.pdbx_description
1 polymer ?
#
loop_
_entity_poly.entity_id
_entity_poly.type
_entity_poly.pdbx_seq_one_letter_code
_entity_poly.pdbx_strand_id
1 'polypeptide(L)'
;LEEGLEDSLLQAEKSGIPMFHIADHVTLLDAAEKEEGHEGEEGHEGEEGHEGEEGHEGEEDHGHGTEDPHVWLDPETLAEAIPALGKALQLATGKDFAAEATAVVGELTALSAKVREIMTTVDECKLVTGHDSLGYFAARYGCTVVGAVIPGFSTAAEASAGSLADLKVVAQENGVKAIFTELGTPADVVDQIAKEVGVGVVELSTHVLPENGGYDDMMTQLATAIAGGLS
;
A
#
# COMPACT_ATOMS: atom_id res chain seq x y z
N LEU A 1 1.77 -6.64 -6.24
CA LEU A 1 1.89 -6.18 -7.65
C LEU A 1 0.51 -5.79 -8.12
N GLU A 2 0.40 -4.62 -8.71
CA GLU A 2 -0.84 -4.20 -9.33
C GLU A 2 -1.28 -5.22 -10.38
N GLU A 3 -2.58 -5.43 -10.48
CA GLU A 3 -3.19 -6.36 -11.44
C GLU A 3 -2.71 -6.11 -12.88
N GLY A 4 -2.46 -7.19 -13.62
CA GLY A 4 -2.08 -7.13 -15.03
C GLY A 4 -0.67 -7.64 -15.37
N LEU A 5 0.22 -7.83 -14.37
CA LEU A 5 1.54 -8.43 -14.58
C LEU A 5 1.62 -9.90 -14.18
N GLU A 6 0.62 -10.42 -13.48
CA GLU A 6 0.62 -11.79 -12.93
C GLU A 6 0.81 -12.85 -13.99
N ASP A 7 0.05 -12.79 -15.08
CA ASP A 7 0.19 -13.74 -16.19
C ASP A 7 1.58 -13.71 -16.81
N SER A 8 2.19 -12.54 -16.94
CA SER A 8 3.55 -12.38 -17.49
C SER A 8 4.60 -12.96 -16.55
N LEU A 9 4.45 -12.75 -15.24
CA LEU A 9 5.34 -13.30 -14.21
C LEU A 9 5.21 -14.83 -14.14
N LEU A 10 4.00 -15.36 -14.11
CA LEU A 10 3.73 -16.81 -14.16
C LEU A 10 4.32 -17.45 -15.42
N GLN A 11 4.25 -16.78 -16.58
CA GLN A 11 4.85 -17.27 -17.82
C GLN A 11 6.39 -17.26 -17.74
N ALA A 12 6.98 -16.26 -17.12
CA ALA A 12 8.43 -16.19 -16.89
C ALA A 12 8.90 -17.35 -15.98
N GLU A 13 8.20 -17.58 -14.89
CA GLU A 13 8.47 -18.67 -13.95
C GLU A 13 8.36 -20.05 -14.64
N LYS A 14 7.26 -20.30 -15.37
CA LYS A 14 7.06 -21.53 -16.16
C LYS A 14 8.14 -21.71 -17.22
N SER A 15 8.78 -20.64 -17.68
CA SER A 15 9.91 -20.67 -18.62
C SER A 15 11.27 -20.93 -17.94
N GLY A 16 11.29 -21.12 -16.62
CA GLY A 16 12.49 -21.40 -15.83
C GLY A 16 13.34 -20.16 -15.52
N ILE A 17 12.78 -18.97 -15.64
CA ILE A 17 13.44 -17.73 -15.19
C ILE A 17 13.42 -17.72 -13.67
N PRO A 18 14.58 -17.58 -12.99
CA PRO A 18 14.60 -17.48 -11.52
C PRO A 18 13.81 -16.26 -11.06
N MET A 19 12.85 -16.49 -10.17
CA MET A 19 12.04 -15.44 -9.55
C MET A 19 12.44 -15.26 -8.09
N PHE A 20 12.35 -14.04 -7.60
CA PHE A 20 12.48 -13.70 -6.18
C PHE A 20 11.23 -12.93 -5.75
N HIS A 21 10.43 -13.55 -4.91
CA HIS A 21 9.19 -12.97 -4.40
C HIS A 21 9.50 -12.26 -3.08
N ILE A 22 9.43 -10.94 -3.06
CA ILE A 22 9.72 -10.13 -1.87
C ILE A 22 8.76 -10.49 -0.73
N ALA A 23 7.49 -10.74 -1.05
CA ALA A 23 6.45 -11.08 -0.08
C ALA A 23 6.80 -12.29 0.81
N ASP A 24 7.56 -13.27 0.28
CA ASP A 24 8.00 -14.44 1.05
C ASP A 24 9.06 -14.12 2.13
N HIS A 25 9.57 -12.89 2.17
CA HIS A 25 10.73 -12.50 2.95
C HIS A 25 10.53 -11.24 3.78
N VAL A 26 9.31 -10.73 3.87
CA VAL A 26 8.93 -9.53 4.63
C VAL A 26 7.71 -9.82 5.50
N THR A 27 7.52 -9.01 6.51
CA THR A 27 6.30 -9.01 7.32
C THR A 27 5.20 -8.28 6.55
N LEU A 28 4.17 -9.01 6.12
CA LEU A 28 3.04 -8.44 5.40
C LEU A 28 2.01 -7.85 6.35
N LEU A 29 1.37 -6.76 5.92
CA LEU A 29 0.24 -6.15 6.61
C LEU A 29 -1.07 -6.75 6.08
N ASP A 30 -1.92 -7.22 7.01
CA ASP A 30 -3.26 -7.71 6.69
C ASP A 30 -4.22 -6.55 6.39
N ALA A 31 -5.02 -6.69 5.34
CA ALA A 31 -6.11 -5.76 5.04
C ALA A 31 -7.22 -5.80 6.10
N ALA A 32 -7.40 -6.94 6.76
CA ALA A 32 -8.49 -7.17 7.71
C ALA A 32 -8.40 -6.34 9.02
N GLU A 33 -7.22 -5.82 9.37
CA GLU A 33 -7.09 -4.95 10.56
C GLU A 33 -7.70 -3.55 10.39
N LYS A 34 -8.16 -3.20 9.18
CA LYS A 34 -8.79 -1.89 8.89
C LYS A 34 -10.31 -1.86 9.17
N GLU A 35 -10.98 -3.00 9.36
CA GLU A 35 -12.44 -3.08 9.48
C GLU A 35 -13.02 -2.96 10.90
N GLU A 36 -12.22 -2.86 11.96
CA GLU A 36 -12.74 -2.77 13.34
C GLU A 36 -13.28 -1.38 13.75
N GLY A 37 -13.75 -0.57 12.79
CA GLY A 37 -14.31 0.77 13.03
C GLY A 37 -15.82 0.94 12.84
N HIS A 38 -16.55 -0.03 12.33
CA HIS A 38 -17.99 0.08 12.11
C HIS A 38 -18.78 -1.16 12.60
N GLU A 39 -18.99 -1.27 13.90
CA GLU A 39 -20.12 -2.05 14.42
C GLU A 39 -21.42 -1.21 14.30
N GLY A 40 -22.10 -1.37 13.19
CA GLY A 40 -23.48 -0.98 12.99
C GLY A 40 -24.38 -2.21 13.06
N GLU A 41 -24.98 -2.45 14.24
CA GLU A 41 -26.04 -3.44 14.41
C GLU A 41 -27.20 -3.15 13.45
N GLU A 42 -27.55 -4.13 12.58
CA GLU A 42 -28.96 -4.39 12.26
C GLU A 42 -29.13 -5.85 11.88
N GLY A 43 -29.87 -6.58 12.72
CA GLY A 43 -30.24 -7.97 12.52
C GLY A 43 -31.27 -8.15 11.41
N HIS A 44 -31.12 -9.21 10.64
CA HIS A 44 -32.21 -9.84 9.92
C HIS A 44 -32.19 -11.36 10.14
N GLU A 45 -33.14 -11.82 10.91
CA GLU A 45 -33.57 -13.21 10.95
C GLU A 45 -34.33 -13.56 9.66
N GLY A 46 -34.11 -14.75 9.12
CA GLY A 46 -34.89 -15.28 7.98
C GLY A 46 -34.38 -16.64 7.55
N GLU A 47 -35.09 -17.67 7.93
CA GLU A 47 -34.88 -19.11 7.79
C GLU A 47 -34.93 -19.65 6.36
N GLU A 48 -34.48 -20.95 6.29
CA GLU A 48 -34.77 -22.07 5.38
C GLU A 48 -33.91 -22.17 4.10
N GLY A 49 -32.98 -23.06 4.01
CA GLY A 49 -33.05 -24.52 3.80
C GLY A 49 -33.08 -24.90 2.31
N HIS A 50 -31.91 -25.31 1.72
CA HIS A 50 -31.93 -26.27 0.60
C HIS A 50 -30.64 -27.10 0.60
N GLU A 51 -30.86 -28.43 0.75
CA GLU A 51 -29.88 -29.49 0.49
C GLU A 51 -29.66 -29.64 -1.02
N GLY A 52 -28.41 -29.88 -1.41
CA GLY A 52 -28.06 -30.23 -2.79
C GLY A 52 -26.53 -30.47 -2.91
N GLU A 53 -26.12 -31.73 -2.70
CA GLU A 53 -24.80 -32.24 -3.02
C GLU A 53 -24.53 -32.09 -4.51
N GLU A 54 -23.32 -31.63 -4.89
CA GLU A 54 -22.44 -32.35 -5.83
C GLU A 54 -21.06 -31.68 -5.81
N GLY A 55 -19.99 -32.51 -5.70
CA GLY A 55 -18.62 -32.11 -5.51
C GLY A 55 -18.02 -31.36 -6.69
N HIS A 56 -17.30 -30.30 -6.40
CA HIS A 56 -16.29 -29.76 -7.27
C HIS A 56 -14.93 -30.00 -6.64
N GLU A 57 -14.09 -30.70 -7.39
CA GLU A 57 -12.68 -30.95 -7.10
C GLU A 57 -11.95 -29.61 -6.99
N GLY A 58 -11.07 -29.51 -5.99
CA GLY A 58 -10.40 -28.29 -5.59
C GLY A 58 -9.67 -27.60 -6.72
N GLU A 59 -10.16 -26.45 -7.10
CA GLU A 59 -9.32 -25.35 -7.56
C GLU A 59 -8.70 -24.77 -6.30
N GLU A 60 -7.37 -24.83 -6.18
CA GLU A 60 -6.64 -24.12 -5.16
C GLU A 60 -6.93 -22.64 -5.40
N ASP A 61 -7.86 -22.10 -4.63
CA ASP A 61 -8.12 -20.67 -4.52
C ASP A 61 -6.83 -20.03 -3.98
N HIS A 62 -6.01 -19.56 -4.90
CA HIS A 62 -4.92 -18.66 -4.56
C HIS A 62 -5.57 -17.38 -4.05
N GLY A 63 -5.70 -17.29 -2.71
CA GLY A 63 -6.31 -16.17 -2.02
C GLY A 63 -5.69 -14.83 -2.43
N HIS A 64 -6.25 -14.24 -3.48
CA HIS A 64 -5.88 -12.93 -3.95
C HIS A 64 -6.55 -11.90 -3.02
N GLY A 65 -5.75 -11.21 -2.19
CA GLY A 65 -6.13 -9.88 -1.81
C GLY A 65 -6.44 -9.56 -0.36
N THR A 66 -5.95 -10.30 0.62
CA THR A 66 -6.00 -9.84 2.03
C THR A 66 -4.75 -9.11 2.49
N GLU A 67 -3.66 -9.16 1.74
CA GLU A 67 -2.37 -8.58 2.12
C GLU A 67 -2.08 -7.32 1.29
N ASP A 68 -1.59 -6.28 1.97
CA ASP A 68 -1.16 -5.04 1.32
C ASP A 68 0.13 -5.27 0.52
N PRO A 69 0.15 -5.08 -0.81
CA PRO A 69 1.33 -5.32 -1.63
C PRO A 69 2.37 -4.20 -1.56
N HIS A 70 2.06 -3.03 -0.97
CA HIS A 70 2.86 -1.80 -1.03
C HIS A 70 4.06 -1.78 -0.07
N VAL A 71 4.74 -2.92 0.10
CA VAL A 71 5.88 -3.12 1.01
C VAL A 71 7.02 -2.11 0.80
N TRP A 72 7.16 -1.59 -0.43
CA TRP A 72 8.23 -0.62 -0.76
C TRP A 72 8.00 0.78 -0.16
N LEU A 73 6.85 1.05 0.43
CA LEU A 73 6.58 2.33 1.11
C LEU A 73 7.03 2.33 2.57
N ASP A 74 7.69 1.27 3.02
CA ASP A 74 8.44 1.21 4.26
C ASP A 74 9.87 0.68 4.03
N PRO A 75 10.91 1.50 4.18
CA PRO A 75 12.29 1.06 4.01
C PRO A 75 12.72 -0.06 4.95
N GLU A 76 12.15 -0.15 6.17
CA GLU A 76 12.51 -1.21 7.10
C GLU A 76 11.89 -2.54 6.70
N THR A 77 10.66 -2.55 6.19
CA THR A 77 10.04 -3.75 5.61
C THR A 77 10.86 -4.26 4.41
N LEU A 78 11.28 -3.38 3.50
CA LEU A 78 12.19 -3.79 2.41
C LEU A 78 13.51 -4.36 2.92
N ALA A 79 14.06 -3.81 4.01
CA ALA A 79 15.33 -4.28 4.57
C ALA A 79 15.25 -5.74 5.04
N GLU A 80 14.07 -6.26 5.42
CA GLU A 80 13.87 -7.66 5.81
C GLU A 80 14.21 -8.62 4.67
N ALA A 81 13.88 -8.28 3.42
CA ALA A 81 14.11 -9.13 2.24
C ALA A 81 15.55 -9.12 1.73
N ILE A 82 16.33 -8.07 2.03
CA ILE A 82 17.66 -7.86 1.41
C ILE A 82 18.65 -9.01 1.67
N PRO A 83 18.75 -9.60 2.89
CA PRO A 83 19.65 -10.73 3.10
C PRO A 83 19.29 -11.98 2.27
N ALA A 84 17.98 -12.23 2.09
CA ALA A 84 17.50 -13.32 1.25
C ALA A 84 17.76 -13.05 -0.24
N LEU A 85 17.56 -11.82 -0.69
CA LEU A 85 17.89 -11.38 -2.04
C LEU A 85 19.38 -11.56 -2.34
N GLY A 86 20.27 -11.16 -1.41
CA GLY A 86 21.71 -11.36 -1.54
C GLY A 86 22.08 -12.84 -1.74
N LYS A 87 21.44 -13.75 -1.01
CA LYS A 87 21.62 -15.21 -1.17
C LYS A 87 21.08 -15.70 -2.52
N ALA A 88 19.93 -15.25 -2.96
CA ALA A 88 19.36 -15.61 -4.25
C ALA A 88 20.25 -15.16 -5.39
N LEU A 89 20.79 -13.94 -5.33
CA LEU A 89 21.76 -13.43 -6.30
C LEU A 89 23.07 -14.23 -6.30
N GLN A 90 23.55 -14.65 -5.13
CA GLN A 90 24.73 -15.52 -5.04
C GLN A 90 24.50 -16.86 -5.72
N LEU A 91 23.34 -17.49 -5.51
CA LEU A 91 22.97 -18.74 -6.16
C LEU A 91 22.87 -18.59 -7.68
N ALA A 92 22.28 -17.51 -8.16
CA ALA A 92 22.10 -17.26 -9.58
C ALA A 92 23.38 -16.88 -10.31
N THR A 93 24.33 -16.19 -9.65
CA THR A 93 25.50 -15.61 -10.32
C THR A 93 26.83 -16.23 -9.89
N GLY A 94 26.86 -16.95 -8.77
CA GLY A 94 28.10 -17.46 -8.14
C GLY A 94 28.91 -16.39 -7.41
N LYS A 95 28.43 -15.13 -7.33
CA LYS A 95 29.07 -14.01 -6.64
C LYS A 95 28.57 -13.92 -5.21
N ASP A 96 29.44 -13.60 -4.26
CA ASP A 96 29.03 -13.28 -2.90
C ASP A 96 28.54 -11.83 -2.83
N PHE A 97 27.35 -11.62 -2.24
CA PHE A 97 26.70 -10.33 -2.06
C PHE A 97 26.45 -9.99 -0.57
N ALA A 98 27.07 -10.71 0.36
CA ALA A 98 26.80 -10.52 1.78
C ALA A 98 27.17 -9.11 2.29
N ALA A 99 28.27 -8.57 1.78
CA ALA A 99 28.71 -7.21 2.15
C ALA A 99 27.78 -6.13 1.58
N GLU A 100 27.39 -6.26 0.32
CA GLU A 100 26.44 -5.35 -0.34
C GLU A 100 25.06 -5.41 0.33
N ALA A 101 24.56 -6.60 0.63
CA ALA A 101 23.30 -6.76 1.34
C ALA A 101 23.33 -6.06 2.72
N THR A 102 24.43 -6.21 3.46
CA THR A 102 24.61 -5.53 4.75
C THR A 102 24.62 -4.00 4.59
N ALA A 103 25.31 -3.49 3.55
CA ALA A 103 25.35 -2.06 3.27
C ALA A 103 23.95 -1.51 2.95
N VAL A 104 23.19 -2.19 2.06
CA VAL A 104 21.84 -1.78 1.68
C VAL A 104 20.88 -1.78 2.89
N VAL A 105 20.95 -2.78 3.76
CA VAL A 105 20.16 -2.78 5.02
C VAL A 105 20.47 -1.55 5.86
N GLY A 106 21.77 -1.18 5.97
CA GLY A 106 22.19 0.03 6.70
C GLY A 106 21.65 1.32 6.06
N GLU A 107 21.65 1.41 4.73
CA GLU A 107 21.11 2.56 3.99
C GLU A 107 19.61 2.67 4.17
N LEU A 108 18.84 1.57 4.08
CA LEU A 108 17.39 1.55 4.29
C LEU A 108 17.02 1.94 5.72
N THR A 109 17.76 1.45 6.71
CA THR A 109 17.56 1.84 8.12
C THR A 109 17.81 3.35 8.33
N ALA A 110 18.88 3.89 7.73
CA ALA A 110 19.18 5.32 7.80
C ALA A 110 18.10 6.17 7.09
N LEU A 111 17.59 5.69 5.96
CA LEU A 111 16.48 6.32 5.25
C LEU A 111 15.22 6.35 6.10
N SER A 112 14.84 5.23 6.74
CA SER A 112 13.69 5.18 7.64
C SER A 112 13.82 6.21 8.78
N ALA A 113 15.01 6.34 9.37
CA ALA A 113 15.25 7.34 10.40
C ALA A 113 15.07 8.78 9.88
N LYS A 114 15.54 9.08 8.67
CA LYS A 114 15.36 10.38 8.01
C LYS A 114 13.89 10.69 7.72
N VAL A 115 13.12 9.72 7.20
CA VAL A 115 11.69 9.86 6.99
C VAL A 115 10.96 10.12 8.31
N ARG A 116 11.30 9.37 9.35
CA ARG A 116 10.75 9.57 10.70
C ARG A 116 11.02 10.97 11.23
N GLU A 117 12.21 11.52 11.04
CA GLU A 117 12.56 12.89 11.43
C GLU A 117 11.64 13.91 10.72
N ILE A 118 11.40 13.76 9.42
CA ILE A 118 10.47 14.63 8.68
C ILE A 118 9.06 14.53 9.29
N MET A 119 8.58 13.32 9.55
CA MET A 119 7.24 13.09 10.06
C MET A 119 7.04 13.56 11.52
N THR A 120 8.11 13.77 12.31
CA THR A 120 7.97 14.38 13.65
C THR A 120 7.47 15.82 13.64
N THR A 121 7.44 16.47 12.49
CA THR A 121 6.89 17.82 12.34
C THR A 121 5.36 17.84 12.24
N VAL A 122 4.72 16.67 12.15
CA VAL A 122 3.27 16.50 12.01
C VAL A 122 2.69 16.07 13.35
N ASP A 123 1.79 16.88 13.92
CA ASP A 123 1.14 16.59 15.22
C ASP A 123 0.08 15.48 15.10
N GLU A 124 -0.77 15.55 14.06
CA GLU A 124 -1.80 14.56 13.74
C GLU A 124 -1.68 14.13 12.28
N CYS A 125 -1.31 12.88 12.05
CA CYS A 125 -1.16 12.33 10.71
C CYS A 125 -2.38 11.49 10.34
N LYS A 126 -3.40 12.13 9.74
CA LYS A 126 -4.59 11.48 9.19
C LYS A 126 -4.60 11.63 7.67
N LEU A 127 -4.62 10.50 6.98
CA LEU A 127 -4.46 10.43 5.53
C LEU A 127 -5.76 9.97 4.87
N VAL A 128 -6.20 10.71 3.84
CA VAL A 128 -7.10 10.21 2.81
C VAL A 128 -6.28 10.08 1.55
N THR A 129 -6.27 8.88 0.95
CA THR A 129 -5.39 8.51 -0.15
C THR A 129 -6.14 8.31 -1.47
N GLY A 130 -5.44 8.25 -2.59
CA GLY A 130 -6.02 7.92 -3.89
C GLY A 130 -6.55 6.49 -3.93
N HIS A 131 -5.74 5.54 -3.52
CA HIS A 131 -6.12 4.15 -3.21
C HIS A 131 -5.41 3.69 -1.93
N ASP A 132 -5.64 2.47 -1.47
CA ASP A 132 -5.09 1.96 -0.20
C ASP A 132 -3.61 1.57 -0.31
N SER A 133 -2.73 2.53 -0.66
CA SER A 133 -1.30 2.31 -0.86
C SER A 133 -0.44 2.60 0.37
N LEU A 134 -0.85 3.50 1.26
CA LEU A 134 0.01 4.02 2.32
C LEU A 134 -0.05 3.23 3.64
N GLY A 135 -0.50 1.98 3.63
CA GLY A 135 -0.62 1.16 4.84
C GLY A 135 0.70 1.00 5.60
N TYR A 136 1.75 0.55 4.91
CA TYR A 136 3.09 0.38 5.50
C TYR A 136 3.70 1.70 5.98
N PHE A 137 3.57 2.76 5.18
CA PHE A 137 4.04 4.09 5.58
C PHE A 137 3.34 4.57 6.85
N ALA A 138 2.02 4.44 6.90
CA ALA A 138 1.21 4.86 8.03
C ALA A 138 1.59 4.09 9.32
N ALA A 139 1.69 2.76 9.24
CA ALA A 139 2.09 1.92 10.36
C ALA A 139 3.49 2.27 10.87
N ARG A 140 4.44 2.53 9.97
CA ARG A 140 5.83 2.84 10.34
C ARG A 140 6.01 4.22 10.95
N TYR A 141 5.30 5.22 10.46
CA TYR A 141 5.55 6.63 10.82
C TYR A 141 4.45 7.26 11.66
N GLY A 142 3.51 6.46 12.19
CA GLY A 142 2.49 6.91 13.13
C GLY A 142 1.37 7.72 12.49
N CYS A 143 1.03 7.41 11.24
CA CYS A 143 -0.13 7.94 10.56
C CYS A 143 -1.33 6.99 10.66
N THR A 144 -2.51 7.50 10.37
CA THR A 144 -3.75 6.72 10.23
C THR A 144 -4.34 6.99 8.85
N VAL A 145 -4.48 5.96 8.03
CA VAL A 145 -5.26 6.04 6.79
C VAL A 145 -6.73 5.95 7.18
N VAL A 146 -7.46 7.05 7.03
CA VAL A 146 -8.89 7.14 7.40
C VAL A 146 -9.81 6.80 6.24
N GLY A 147 -9.30 6.71 5.03
CA GLY A 147 -10.04 6.25 3.86
C GLY A 147 -9.28 6.48 2.55
N ALA A 148 -9.79 5.92 1.47
CA ALA A 148 -9.26 6.04 0.12
C ALA A 148 -10.36 6.41 -0.88
N VAL A 149 -10.01 7.16 -1.94
CA VAL A 149 -10.94 7.53 -3.02
C VAL A 149 -11.37 6.29 -3.80
N ILE A 150 -10.41 5.40 -4.07
CA ILE A 150 -10.64 4.07 -4.63
C ILE A 150 -10.36 3.08 -3.48
N PRO A 151 -11.39 2.42 -2.91
CA PRO A 151 -11.18 1.42 -1.88
C PRO A 151 -10.44 0.21 -2.42
N GLY A 152 -9.43 -0.26 -1.69
CA GLY A 152 -8.62 -1.43 -2.05
C GLY A 152 -7.23 -1.08 -2.58
N PHE A 153 -6.46 -2.14 -2.85
CA PHE A 153 -5.04 -2.06 -3.18
C PHE A 153 -4.75 -1.89 -4.68
N SER A 154 -5.76 -1.84 -5.54
CA SER A 154 -5.62 -1.72 -6.98
C SER A 154 -6.20 -0.41 -7.50
N THR A 155 -5.43 0.30 -8.33
CA THR A 155 -5.91 1.48 -9.07
C THR A 155 -6.88 1.12 -10.20
N ALA A 156 -7.02 -0.17 -10.55
CA ALA A 156 -7.99 -0.64 -11.53
C ALA A 156 -9.42 -0.74 -10.97
N ALA A 157 -9.60 -0.67 -9.64
CA ALA A 157 -10.91 -0.62 -9.02
C ALA A 157 -11.61 0.71 -9.29
N GLU A 158 -12.94 0.71 -9.33
CA GLU A 158 -13.75 1.91 -9.54
C GLU A 158 -14.35 2.41 -8.23
N ALA A 159 -14.26 3.72 -8.01
CA ALA A 159 -14.96 4.37 -6.91
C ALA A 159 -16.48 4.39 -7.18
N SER A 160 -17.28 3.87 -6.25
CA SER A 160 -18.73 3.98 -6.32
C SER A 160 -19.23 5.33 -5.76
N ALA A 161 -20.41 5.79 -6.19
CA ALA A 161 -21.00 6.99 -5.61
C ALA A 161 -21.28 6.84 -4.10
N GLY A 162 -21.57 5.62 -3.63
CA GLY A 162 -21.74 5.32 -2.21
C GLY A 162 -20.44 5.47 -1.44
N SER A 163 -19.36 4.80 -1.88
CA SER A 163 -18.05 4.88 -1.22
C SER A 163 -17.50 6.32 -1.17
N LEU A 164 -17.75 7.13 -2.21
CA LEU A 164 -17.35 8.54 -2.21
C LEU A 164 -18.16 9.39 -1.22
N ALA A 165 -19.45 9.09 -1.04
CA ALA A 165 -20.28 9.77 -0.05
C ALA A 165 -19.84 9.43 1.39
N ASP A 166 -19.52 8.17 1.66
CA ASP A 166 -19.00 7.71 2.95
C ASP A 166 -17.62 8.31 3.23
N LEU A 167 -16.72 8.30 2.25
CA LEU A 167 -15.40 8.93 2.36
C LEU A 167 -15.48 10.39 2.75
N LYS A 168 -16.43 11.15 2.17
CA LYS A 168 -16.65 12.55 2.52
C LYS A 168 -17.02 12.73 3.98
N VAL A 169 -17.92 11.89 4.50
CA VAL A 169 -18.32 11.93 5.91
C VAL A 169 -17.11 11.63 6.80
N VAL A 170 -16.41 10.54 6.53
CA VAL A 170 -15.22 10.13 7.27
C VAL A 170 -14.14 11.22 7.25
N ALA A 171 -13.87 11.81 6.10
CA ALA A 171 -12.89 12.88 5.95
C ALA A 171 -13.26 14.13 6.80
N GLN A 172 -14.54 14.51 6.81
CA GLN A 172 -15.03 15.63 7.60
C GLN A 172 -14.99 15.36 9.12
N GLU A 173 -15.43 14.18 9.55
CA GLU A 173 -15.43 13.78 10.96
C GLU A 173 -14.01 13.66 11.54
N ASN A 174 -13.06 13.23 10.73
CA ASN A 174 -11.66 13.14 11.11
C ASN A 174 -10.89 14.45 10.97
N GLY A 175 -11.47 15.49 10.39
CA GLY A 175 -10.82 16.78 10.20
C GLY A 175 -9.57 16.70 9.35
N VAL A 176 -9.59 15.89 8.26
CA VAL A 176 -8.43 15.76 7.36
C VAL A 176 -8.05 17.10 6.75
N LYS A 177 -6.76 17.35 6.56
CA LYS A 177 -6.24 18.62 6.05
C LYS A 177 -6.01 18.62 4.55
N ALA A 178 -5.79 17.45 3.95
CA ALA A 178 -5.57 17.28 2.52
C ALA A 178 -6.03 15.88 2.07
N ILE A 179 -6.28 15.74 0.76
CA ILE A 179 -6.39 14.45 0.08
C ILE A 179 -5.07 14.22 -0.66
N PHE A 180 -4.47 13.06 -0.41
CA PHE A 180 -3.21 12.65 -1.03
C PHE A 180 -3.53 11.75 -2.21
N THR A 181 -3.19 12.20 -3.42
CA THR A 181 -3.44 11.45 -4.65
C THR A 181 -2.15 10.94 -5.27
N GLU A 182 -2.25 9.94 -6.11
CA GLU A 182 -1.12 9.28 -6.76
C GLU A 182 -1.47 8.87 -8.19
N LEU A 183 -0.45 8.44 -8.94
CA LEU A 183 -0.64 7.99 -10.31
C LEU A 183 -1.70 6.86 -10.37
N GLY A 184 -2.62 6.97 -11.32
CA GLY A 184 -3.72 6.02 -11.51
C GLY A 184 -5.04 6.43 -10.86
N THR A 185 -5.03 7.40 -9.93
CA THR A 185 -6.27 7.92 -9.34
C THR A 185 -6.91 8.97 -10.27
N PRO A 186 -8.23 8.88 -10.58
CA PRO A 186 -8.90 9.86 -11.43
C PRO A 186 -8.92 11.26 -10.81
N ALA A 187 -8.20 12.20 -11.41
CA ALA A 187 -8.00 13.54 -10.87
C ALA A 187 -9.31 14.33 -10.66
N ASP A 188 -10.27 14.19 -11.57
CA ASP A 188 -11.58 14.84 -11.49
C ASP A 188 -12.40 14.36 -10.28
N VAL A 189 -12.32 13.08 -9.92
CA VAL A 189 -12.99 12.52 -8.73
C VAL A 189 -12.31 13.06 -7.46
N VAL A 190 -10.98 13.05 -7.42
CA VAL A 190 -10.20 13.60 -6.29
C VAL A 190 -10.51 15.08 -6.06
N ASP A 191 -10.48 15.89 -7.13
CA ASP A 191 -10.74 17.31 -7.08
C ASP A 191 -12.18 17.61 -6.60
N GLN A 192 -13.15 16.81 -7.02
CA GLN A 192 -14.53 16.94 -6.58
C GLN A 192 -14.65 16.68 -5.07
N ILE A 193 -14.12 15.56 -4.57
CA ILE A 193 -14.17 15.23 -3.14
C ILE A 193 -13.41 16.27 -2.30
N ALA A 194 -12.22 16.68 -2.72
CA ALA A 194 -11.43 17.70 -2.03
C ALA A 194 -12.22 19.01 -1.89
N LYS A 195 -12.89 19.44 -2.97
CA LYS A 195 -13.76 20.63 -2.97
C LYS A 195 -14.96 20.47 -2.04
N GLU A 196 -15.59 19.30 -2.01
CA GLU A 196 -16.75 19.04 -1.16
C GLU A 196 -16.39 18.92 0.32
N VAL A 197 -15.22 18.39 0.64
CA VAL A 197 -14.65 18.35 2.00
C VAL A 197 -14.12 19.73 2.42
N GLY A 198 -13.63 20.53 1.47
CA GLY A 198 -13.06 21.87 1.68
C GLY A 198 -11.56 21.85 1.96
N VAL A 199 -10.83 20.88 1.42
CA VAL A 199 -9.38 20.68 1.60
C VAL A 199 -8.62 20.76 0.29
N GLY A 200 -7.28 20.84 0.35
CA GLY A 200 -6.40 20.78 -0.81
C GLY A 200 -6.12 19.35 -1.27
N VAL A 201 -5.56 19.23 -2.47
CA VAL A 201 -5.04 17.98 -3.03
C VAL A 201 -3.52 18.05 -3.06
N VAL A 202 -2.86 16.98 -2.64
CA VAL A 202 -1.39 16.83 -2.67
C VAL A 202 -1.07 15.59 -3.49
N GLU A 203 -0.31 15.78 -4.57
CA GLU A 203 0.15 14.67 -5.42
C GLU A 203 1.37 14.00 -4.78
N LEU A 204 1.33 12.68 -4.70
CA LEU A 204 2.41 11.84 -4.19
C LEU A 204 3.02 10.99 -5.29
N SER A 205 4.34 10.77 -5.23
CA SER A 205 5.03 9.78 -6.06
C SER A 205 5.28 8.52 -5.24
N THR A 206 4.44 7.52 -5.42
CA THR A 206 4.48 6.24 -4.69
C THR A 206 4.99 5.07 -5.55
N HIS A 207 4.88 5.18 -6.87
CA HIS A 207 5.16 4.11 -7.83
C HIS A 207 6.26 4.44 -8.84
N VAL A 208 6.70 5.70 -8.89
CA VAL A 208 7.69 6.17 -9.87
C VAL A 208 8.84 6.85 -9.15
N LEU A 209 10.05 6.44 -9.48
CA LEU A 209 11.25 7.13 -8.98
C LEU A 209 11.38 8.52 -9.62
N PRO A 210 11.91 9.51 -8.90
CA PRO A 210 12.23 10.82 -9.47
C PRO A 210 13.18 10.69 -10.67
N GLU A 211 13.03 11.56 -11.67
CA GLU A 211 13.78 11.49 -12.95
C GLU A 211 15.32 11.39 -12.78
N ASN A 212 15.88 12.05 -11.76
CA ASN A 212 17.31 12.03 -11.46
C ASN A 212 17.58 11.59 -10.01
N GLY A 213 16.72 10.76 -9.44
CA GLY A 213 16.80 10.30 -8.05
C GLY A 213 16.63 8.81 -7.89
N GLY A 214 16.87 8.33 -6.69
CA GLY A 214 16.70 6.96 -6.26
C GLY A 214 15.49 6.75 -5.33
N TYR A 215 15.46 5.59 -4.73
CA TYR A 215 14.44 5.23 -3.75
C TYR A 215 14.48 6.14 -2.51
N ASP A 216 15.65 6.56 -2.08
CA ASP A 216 15.85 7.51 -0.97
C ASP A 216 15.24 8.89 -1.26
N ASP A 217 15.40 9.38 -2.50
CA ASP A 217 14.76 10.61 -2.94
C ASP A 217 13.24 10.48 -2.99
N MET A 218 12.71 9.37 -3.51
CA MET A 218 11.28 9.09 -3.55
C MET A 218 10.69 9.13 -2.14
N MET A 219 11.22 8.36 -1.20
CA MET A 219 10.71 8.29 0.17
C MET A 219 10.84 9.63 0.92
N THR A 220 11.92 10.38 0.66
CA THR A 220 12.11 11.70 1.27
C THR A 220 11.10 12.72 0.72
N GLN A 221 10.85 12.70 -0.59
CA GLN A 221 9.85 13.56 -1.23
C GLN A 221 8.44 13.22 -0.78
N LEU A 222 8.12 11.91 -0.70
CA LEU A 222 6.85 11.42 -0.19
C LEU A 222 6.57 11.96 1.23
N ALA A 223 7.50 11.76 2.16
CA ALA A 223 7.37 12.24 3.53
C ALA A 223 7.25 13.77 3.60
N THR A 224 8.03 14.50 2.80
CA THR A 224 7.99 15.96 2.76
C THR A 224 6.65 16.48 2.22
N ALA A 225 6.10 15.83 1.17
CA ALA A 225 4.81 16.19 0.61
C ALA A 225 3.67 15.92 1.62
N ILE A 226 3.70 14.78 2.31
CA ILE A 226 2.73 14.46 3.36
C ILE A 226 2.80 15.48 4.50
N ALA A 227 4.00 15.73 5.04
CA ALA A 227 4.18 16.70 6.11
C ALA A 227 3.73 18.11 5.71
N GLY A 228 4.04 18.53 4.47
CA GLY A 228 3.60 19.83 3.93
C GLY A 228 2.09 19.95 3.78
N GLY A 229 1.42 18.86 3.36
CA GLY A 229 -0.04 18.82 3.23
C GLY A 229 -0.78 18.81 4.56
N LEU A 230 -0.12 18.40 5.64
CA LEU A 230 -0.68 18.30 7.00
C LEU A 230 -0.32 19.48 7.91
N SER A 231 0.45 20.46 7.43
CA SER A 231 0.91 21.62 8.19
C SER A 231 -0.13 22.73 8.35
#